data_b224976463101071968028a0c4f40f84
#
_entry.id   b224976463101071968028a0c4f40f84
#
_cell.length_a   1.000
_cell.length_b   1.000
_cell.length_c   1.000
_cell.angle_alpha   90.00
_cell.angle_beta   90.00
_cell.angle_gamma   90.00
#
_symmetry.space_group_name_H-M   'P 1'
#
loop_
_entity.id
_entity.type
_entity.pdbx_description
1 polymer ?
#
loop_
_entity_poly.entity_id
_entity_poly.type
_entity_poly.pdbx_seq_one_letter_code
_entity_poly.pdbx_strand_id
1 'polypeptide(L)'
;MATPIVFFILILILWETGYRREWWNSYLFPGPSQVLQALIAGIKDHSLLIATRISLLRLIVAFSMALVLGTGLGILNGTVPLVRRAVGPLALGLQTLPSICWLPLAVIWFGLSERAILFVTLMGALLAVTIAVSDGIRNIPPIYLRAAKMMGARGPRLYREVLIPAAFPAIITGAKHGWAFAWRALMAGELLSVSTGALGLGQTLMRGRDLNDMSQVLAVMTILIVIGVVADRLIFTQVEDRVRRRWGLANP
;
A
#
# COMPACT_ATOMS: atom_id res chain seq x y z
N MET A 1 -9.06 -26.29 5.89
CA MET A 1 -9.43 -25.22 4.93
C MET A 1 -10.93 -24.87 4.91
N ALA A 2 -11.83 -25.72 5.39
CA ALA A 2 -13.27 -25.43 5.41
C ALA A 2 -13.73 -24.38 6.43
N THR A 3 -13.06 -24.29 7.58
CA THR A 3 -13.46 -23.43 8.71
C THR A 3 -13.60 -21.93 8.37
N PRO A 4 -12.62 -21.27 7.69
CA PRO A 4 -12.78 -19.86 7.37
C PRO A 4 -13.91 -19.60 6.35
N ILE A 5 -14.10 -20.50 5.38
CA ILE A 5 -15.16 -20.36 4.37
C ILE A 5 -16.53 -20.43 5.02
N VAL A 6 -16.75 -21.40 5.90
CA VAL A 6 -18.01 -21.56 6.65
C VAL A 6 -18.28 -20.33 7.50
N PHE A 7 -17.25 -19.78 8.17
CA PHE A 7 -17.37 -18.57 8.97
C PHE A 7 -17.82 -17.37 8.14
N PHE A 8 -17.20 -17.13 6.97
CA PHE A 8 -17.58 -16.02 6.08
C PHE A 8 -19.00 -16.20 5.53
N ILE A 9 -19.39 -17.41 5.16
CA ILE A 9 -20.76 -17.71 4.69
C ILE A 9 -21.77 -17.40 5.80
N LEU A 10 -21.50 -17.81 7.03
CA LEU A 10 -22.38 -17.53 8.17
C LEU A 10 -22.54 -16.02 8.42
N ILE A 11 -21.46 -15.24 8.32
CA ILE A 11 -21.51 -13.77 8.42
C ILE A 11 -22.39 -13.18 7.32
N LEU A 12 -22.22 -13.62 6.07
CA LEU A 12 -23.02 -13.12 4.95
C LEU A 12 -24.51 -13.49 5.11
N ILE A 13 -24.83 -14.70 5.58
CA ILE A 13 -26.19 -15.11 5.85
C ILE A 13 -26.81 -14.28 6.98
N LEU A 14 -26.05 -14.03 8.06
CA LEU A 14 -26.51 -13.21 9.17
C LEU A 14 -26.78 -11.77 8.71
N TRP A 15 -25.87 -11.19 7.91
CA TRP A 15 -26.03 -9.86 7.36
C TRP A 15 -27.25 -9.77 6.42
N GLU A 16 -27.42 -10.70 5.49
CA GLU A 16 -28.58 -10.74 4.59
C GLU A 16 -29.89 -10.95 5.37
N THR A 17 -29.89 -11.79 6.40
CA THR A 17 -31.04 -12.04 7.25
C THR A 17 -31.44 -10.80 8.05
N GLY A 18 -30.46 -10.10 8.64
CA GLY A 18 -30.70 -8.86 9.37
C GLY A 18 -31.26 -7.76 8.45
N TYR A 19 -30.72 -7.65 7.23
CA TYR A 19 -31.21 -6.74 6.21
C TYR A 19 -32.69 -7.06 5.83
N ARG A 20 -33.03 -8.33 5.56
CA ARG A 20 -34.39 -8.74 5.19
C ARG A 20 -35.41 -8.64 6.32
N ARG A 21 -34.93 -8.71 7.58
CA ARG A 21 -35.75 -8.52 8.77
C ARG A 21 -35.85 -7.07 9.23
N GLU A 22 -35.28 -6.15 8.47
CA GLU A 22 -35.29 -4.70 8.76
C GLU A 22 -34.76 -4.36 10.17
N TRP A 23 -33.73 -5.09 10.64
CA TRP A 23 -33.09 -4.81 11.94
C TRP A 23 -32.45 -3.42 11.97
N TRP A 24 -32.17 -2.86 10.80
CA TRP A 24 -31.64 -1.50 10.62
C TRP A 24 -32.22 -0.87 9.32
N ASN A 25 -32.04 0.42 9.20
CA ASN A 25 -32.50 1.15 8.01
C ASN A 25 -31.70 0.71 6.79
N SER A 26 -32.38 0.18 5.77
CA SER A 26 -31.79 -0.32 4.52
C SER A 26 -31.04 0.75 3.72
N TYR A 27 -31.41 2.02 3.88
CA TYR A 27 -30.69 3.14 3.24
C TYR A 27 -29.32 3.39 3.86
N LEU A 28 -29.14 3.11 5.14
CA LEU A 28 -27.86 3.33 5.83
C LEU A 28 -26.92 2.14 5.69
N PHE A 29 -27.48 0.92 5.70
CA PHE A 29 -26.67 -0.29 5.61
C PHE A 29 -27.39 -1.35 4.76
N PRO A 30 -27.15 -1.32 3.41
CA PRO A 30 -27.77 -2.24 2.48
C PRO A 30 -27.30 -3.67 2.68
N GLY A 31 -28.10 -4.64 2.24
CA GLY A 31 -27.76 -6.05 2.31
C GLY A 31 -26.74 -6.49 1.26
N PRO A 32 -26.08 -7.66 1.46
CA PRO A 32 -25.16 -8.24 0.49
C PRO A 32 -25.71 -8.35 -0.92
N SER A 33 -27.01 -8.65 -1.05
CA SER A 33 -27.68 -8.73 -2.34
C SER A 33 -27.70 -7.39 -3.11
N GLN A 34 -27.93 -6.27 -2.43
CA GLN A 34 -27.89 -4.94 -3.02
C GLN A 34 -26.46 -4.52 -3.38
N VAL A 35 -25.49 -4.84 -2.54
CA VAL A 35 -24.06 -4.60 -2.82
C VAL A 35 -23.61 -5.36 -4.06
N LEU A 36 -24.04 -6.62 -4.20
CA LEU A 36 -23.75 -7.44 -5.39
C LEU A 36 -24.39 -6.86 -6.66
N GLN A 37 -25.64 -6.37 -6.58
CA GLN A 37 -26.30 -5.70 -7.69
C GLN A 37 -25.55 -4.42 -8.10
N ALA A 38 -25.11 -3.61 -7.15
CA ALA A 38 -24.31 -2.41 -7.42
C ALA A 38 -22.96 -2.75 -8.06
N LEU A 39 -22.28 -3.82 -7.60
CA LEU A 39 -21.05 -4.33 -8.22
C LEU A 39 -21.28 -4.75 -9.67
N ILE A 40 -22.33 -5.55 -9.94
CA ILE A 40 -22.64 -6.01 -11.29
C ILE A 40 -23.00 -4.83 -12.19
N ALA A 41 -23.78 -3.86 -11.72
CA ALA A 41 -24.13 -2.66 -12.47
C ALA A 41 -22.89 -1.85 -12.82
N GLY A 42 -22.02 -1.54 -11.83
CA GLY A 42 -20.81 -0.75 -12.04
C GLY A 42 -19.72 -1.47 -12.86
N ILE A 43 -19.79 -2.80 -12.98
CA ILE A 43 -18.93 -3.55 -13.93
C ILE A 43 -19.52 -3.47 -15.33
N LYS A 44 -20.85 -3.59 -15.50
CA LYS A 44 -21.53 -3.54 -16.80
C LYS A 44 -21.44 -2.16 -17.47
N ASP A 45 -21.57 -1.10 -16.70
CA ASP A 45 -21.42 0.29 -17.18
C ASP A 45 -19.97 0.77 -17.25
N HIS A 46 -19.02 -0.11 -16.91
CA HIS A 46 -17.58 0.14 -16.84
C HIS A 46 -17.12 1.20 -15.83
N SER A 47 -18.00 1.81 -15.05
CA SER A 47 -17.65 2.88 -14.10
C SER A 47 -16.64 2.40 -13.04
N LEU A 48 -16.91 1.26 -12.41
CA LEU A 48 -16.01 0.66 -11.40
C LEU A 48 -14.70 0.16 -12.00
N LEU A 49 -14.71 -0.32 -13.24
CA LEU A 49 -13.48 -0.76 -13.93
C LEU A 49 -12.56 0.42 -14.24
N ILE A 50 -13.13 1.53 -14.73
CA ILE A 50 -12.41 2.77 -15.01
C ILE A 50 -11.83 3.34 -13.71
N ALA A 51 -12.65 3.46 -12.66
CA ALA A 51 -12.22 3.94 -11.36
C ALA A 51 -11.06 3.08 -10.77
N THR A 52 -11.18 1.75 -10.87
CA THR A 52 -10.13 0.80 -10.44
C THR A 52 -8.84 1.03 -11.21
N ARG A 53 -8.91 1.13 -12.54
CA ARG A 53 -7.75 1.38 -13.38
C ARG A 53 -7.05 2.69 -13.01
N ILE A 54 -7.79 3.76 -12.78
CA ILE A 54 -7.26 5.07 -12.42
C ILE A 54 -6.51 5.01 -11.08
N SER A 55 -7.17 4.47 -10.03
CA SER A 55 -6.54 4.32 -8.72
C SER A 55 -5.29 3.42 -8.76
N LEU A 56 -5.32 2.32 -9.52
CA LEU A 56 -4.17 1.44 -9.67
C LEU A 56 -3.01 2.13 -10.42
N LEU A 57 -3.29 2.91 -11.46
CA LEU A 57 -2.25 3.67 -12.17
C LEU A 57 -1.60 4.71 -11.25
N ARG A 58 -2.39 5.49 -10.50
CA ARG A 58 -1.89 6.43 -9.49
C ARG A 58 -1.01 5.73 -8.47
N LEU A 59 -1.50 4.59 -7.95
CA LEU A 59 -0.77 3.79 -6.98
C LEU A 59 0.56 3.31 -7.52
N ILE A 60 0.58 2.71 -8.72
CA ILE A 60 1.80 2.17 -9.33
C ILE A 60 2.82 3.28 -9.55
N VAL A 61 2.40 4.44 -10.06
CA VAL A 61 3.31 5.58 -10.28
C VAL A 61 3.89 6.06 -8.95
N ALA A 62 3.06 6.40 -7.97
CA ALA A 62 3.51 6.94 -6.69
C ALA A 62 4.33 5.91 -5.89
N PHE A 63 3.92 4.64 -5.88
CA PHE A 63 4.64 3.56 -5.21
C PHE A 63 5.99 3.26 -5.86
N SER A 64 6.08 3.26 -7.19
CA SER A 64 7.37 3.07 -7.89
C SER A 64 8.34 4.20 -7.56
N MET A 65 7.88 5.44 -7.52
CA MET A 65 8.68 6.58 -7.07
C MET A 65 9.13 6.40 -5.61
N ALA A 66 8.20 6.01 -4.72
CA ALA A 66 8.49 5.75 -3.31
C ALA A 66 9.51 4.62 -3.15
N LEU A 67 9.41 3.56 -3.94
CA LEU A 67 10.32 2.42 -3.89
C LEU A 67 11.74 2.84 -4.32
N VAL A 68 11.87 3.58 -5.40
CA VAL A 68 13.19 4.05 -5.88
C VAL A 68 13.82 5.03 -4.89
N LEU A 69 13.09 6.09 -4.52
CA LEU A 69 13.59 7.13 -3.61
C LEU A 69 13.81 6.57 -2.19
N GLY A 70 12.85 5.78 -1.69
CA GLY A 70 12.92 5.18 -0.36
C GLY A 70 14.06 4.16 -0.24
N THR A 71 14.29 3.36 -1.27
CA THR A 71 15.45 2.44 -1.31
C THR A 71 16.76 3.23 -1.33
N GLY A 72 16.88 4.26 -2.15
CA GLY A 72 18.07 5.13 -2.18
C GLY A 72 18.34 5.80 -0.82
N LEU A 73 17.33 6.42 -0.23
CA LEU A 73 17.43 7.04 1.10
C LEU A 73 17.73 5.99 2.19
N GLY A 74 17.11 4.82 2.11
CA GLY A 74 17.34 3.72 3.05
C GLY A 74 18.77 3.19 2.99
N ILE A 75 19.35 3.05 1.79
CA ILE A 75 20.75 2.68 1.61
C ILE A 75 21.67 3.75 2.22
N LEU A 76 21.44 5.02 1.94
CA LEU A 76 22.21 6.13 2.51
C LEU A 76 22.11 6.16 4.04
N ASN A 77 20.90 6.02 4.57
CA ASN A 77 20.65 6.00 6.01
C ASN A 77 21.27 4.77 6.71
N GLY A 78 21.28 3.62 6.05
CA GLY A 78 21.88 2.39 6.58
C GLY A 78 23.40 2.40 6.57
N THR A 79 24.04 3.10 5.61
CA THR A 79 25.48 3.01 5.36
C THR A 79 26.26 4.24 5.84
N VAL A 80 25.68 5.45 5.77
CA VAL A 80 26.35 6.72 6.11
C VAL A 80 25.98 7.19 7.51
N PRO A 81 26.90 7.19 8.50
CA PRO A 81 26.60 7.54 9.89
C PRO A 81 26.03 8.95 10.07
N LEU A 82 26.49 9.92 9.26
CA LEU A 82 26.01 11.30 9.31
C LEU A 82 24.54 11.39 8.89
N VAL A 83 24.19 10.75 7.75
CA VAL A 83 22.79 10.67 7.24
C VAL A 83 21.90 9.98 8.26
N ARG A 84 22.37 8.88 8.84
CA ARG A 84 21.62 8.13 9.85
C ARG A 84 21.29 8.98 11.09
N ARG A 85 22.25 9.78 11.58
CA ARG A 85 22.02 10.65 12.75
C ARG A 85 21.03 11.75 12.48
N ALA A 86 20.98 12.26 11.25
CA ALA A 86 20.10 13.36 10.85
C ALA A 86 18.72 12.84 10.36
N VAL A 87 18.73 11.91 9.40
CA VAL A 87 17.50 11.45 8.69
C VAL A 87 16.77 10.36 9.46
N GLY A 88 17.49 9.50 10.19
CA GLY A 88 16.89 8.36 10.90
C GLY A 88 15.77 8.78 11.88
N PRO A 89 16.05 9.63 12.87
CA PRO A 89 15.03 10.11 13.81
C PRO A 89 13.90 10.91 13.12
N LEU A 90 14.25 11.71 12.10
CA LEU A 90 13.26 12.46 11.32
C LEU A 90 12.32 11.53 10.56
N ALA A 91 12.85 10.52 9.88
CA ALA A 91 12.04 9.55 9.14
C ALA A 91 11.10 8.76 10.07
N LEU A 92 11.58 8.35 11.25
CA LEU A 92 10.75 7.70 12.27
C LEU A 92 9.66 8.62 12.79
N GLY A 93 10.00 9.87 13.11
CA GLY A 93 9.02 10.88 13.56
C GLY A 93 7.95 11.16 12.51
N LEU A 94 8.36 11.39 11.26
CA LEU A 94 7.43 11.66 10.16
C LEU A 94 6.56 10.44 9.80
N GLN A 95 7.05 9.22 10.00
CA GLN A 95 6.26 8.00 9.77
C GLN A 95 5.11 7.82 10.76
N THR A 96 5.18 8.44 11.95
CA THR A 96 4.07 8.42 12.92
C THR A 96 2.90 9.27 12.48
N LEU A 97 3.11 10.22 11.54
CA LEU A 97 2.03 11.03 11.00
C LEU A 97 1.10 10.18 10.12
N PRO A 98 -0.21 10.18 10.38
CA PRO A 98 -1.17 9.63 9.44
C PRO A 98 -0.97 10.26 8.05
N SER A 99 -0.97 9.43 6.99
CA SER A 99 -0.71 9.91 5.62
C SER A 99 -1.66 11.03 5.16
N ILE A 100 -2.86 11.07 5.72
CA ILE A 100 -3.85 12.14 5.47
C ILE A 100 -3.35 13.53 5.90
N CYS A 101 -2.46 13.61 6.90
CA CYS A 101 -1.90 14.88 7.38
C CYS A 101 -1.00 15.56 6.34
N TRP A 102 -0.56 14.83 5.30
CA TRP A 102 0.18 15.42 4.18
C TRP A 102 -0.73 16.15 3.18
N LEU A 103 -2.06 15.92 3.24
CA LEU A 103 -3.00 16.46 2.25
C LEU A 103 -3.06 17.99 2.25
N PRO A 104 -3.16 18.71 3.39
CA PRO A 104 -3.18 20.17 3.38
C PRO A 104 -1.94 20.77 2.71
N LEU A 105 -0.76 20.21 2.99
CA LEU A 105 0.49 20.60 2.38
C LEU A 105 0.51 20.32 0.87
N ALA A 106 0.03 19.13 0.48
CA ALA A 106 -0.09 18.75 -0.92
C ALA A 106 -1.00 19.70 -1.71
N VAL A 107 -2.14 20.10 -1.11
CA VAL A 107 -3.09 21.03 -1.74
C VAL A 107 -2.49 22.45 -1.85
N ILE A 108 -1.75 22.91 -0.85
CA ILE A 108 -1.06 24.21 -0.91
C ILE A 108 -0.01 24.24 -2.04
N TRP A 109 0.75 23.14 -2.21
CA TRP A 109 1.84 23.10 -3.19
C TRP A 109 1.38 22.78 -4.60
N PHE A 110 0.39 21.91 -4.75
CA PHE A 110 -0.01 21.35 -6.05
C PHE A 110 -1.47 21.68 -6.42
N GLY A 111 -2.21 22.37 -5.55
CA GLY A 111 -3.64 22.59 -5.73
C GLY A 111 -4.45 21.29 -5.60
N LEU A 112 -5.74 21.35 -5.94
CA LEU A 112 -6.64 20.19 -6.02
C LEU A 112 -6.38 19.45 -7.34
N SER A 113 -5.30 18.69 -7.40
CA SER A 113 -4.81 18.07 -8.62
C SER A 113 -4.36 16.61 -8.42
N GLU A 114 -4.18 15.90 -9.52
CA GLU A 114 -3.57 14.55 -9.54
C GLU A 114 -2.21 14.52 -8.82
N ARG A 115 -1.42 15.60 -8.92
CA ARG A 115 -0.10 15.70 -8.28
C ARG A 115 -0.20 15.69 -6.76
N ALA A 116 -1.25 16.30 -6.19
CA ALA A 116 -1.51 16.26 -4.75
C ALA A 116 -1.78 14.83 -4.26
N ILE A 117 -2.61 14.08 -5.00
CA ILE A 117 -2.90 12.66 -4.69
C ILE A 117 -1.62 11.82 -4.77
N LEU A 118 -0.84 11.99 -5.85
CA LEU A 118 0.43 11.27 -6.02
C LEU A 118 1.43 11.60 -4.91
N PHE A 119 1.52 12.87 -4.48
CA PHE A 119 2.41 13.28 -3.41
C PHE A 119 2.02 12.65 -2.06
N VAL A 120 0.74 12.67 -1.68
CA VAL A 120 0.26 12.03 -0.44
C VAL A 120 0.54 10.54 -0.47
N THR A 121 0.30 9.88 -1.60
CA THR A 121 0.56 8.45 -1.79
C THR A 121 2.05 8.14 -1.70
N LEU A 122 2.89 8.94 -2.33
CA LEU A 122 4.34 8.86 -2.27
C LEU A 122 4.85 8.96 -0.84
N MET A 123 4.44 9.98 -0.09
CA MET A 123 4.86 10.21 1.29
C MET A 123 4.43 9.08 2.22
N GLY A 124 3.25 8.51 2.00
CA GLY A 124 2.77 7.35 2.73
C GLY A 124 3.70 6.13 2.62
N ALA A 125 4.27 5.86 1.46
CA ALA A 125 5.12 4.72 1.22
C ALA A 125 6.62 5.00 1.45
N LEU A 126 7.09 6.19 1.11
CA LEU A 126 8.51 6.58 1.07
C LEU A 126 9.23 6.27 2.39
N LEU A 127 8.67 6.73 3.49
CA LEU A 127 9.29 6.59 4.81
C LEU A 127 9.31 5.13 5.26
N ALA A 128 8.25 4.38 5.02
CA ALA A 128 8.17 2.96 5.35
C ALA A 128 9.25 2.15 4.59
N VAL A 129 9.40 2.40 3.29
CA VAL A 129 10.45 1.77 2.48
C VAL A 129 11.83 2.18 2.97
N THR A 130 12.05 3.48 3.23
CA THR A 130 13.34 4.01 3.72
C THR A 130 13.79 3.32 5.00
N ILE A 131 12.90 3.19 5.98
CA ILE A 131 13.20 2.57 7.28
C ILE A 131 13.47 1.09 7.10
N ALA A 132 12.61 0.37 6.38
CA ALA A 132 12.78 -1.07 6.18
C ALA A 132 14.10 -1.41 5.46
N VAL A 133 14.49 -0.64 4.45
CA VAL A 133 15.75 -0.82 3.73
C VAL A 133 16.94 -0.47 4.64
N SER A 134 16.87 0.62 5.38
CA SER A 134 17.90 1.02 6.33
C SER A 134 18.15 -0.06 7.39
N ASP A 135 17.09 -0.58 7.97
CA ASP A 135 17.17 -1.65 8.98
C ASP A 135 17.69 -2.96 8.36
N GLY A 136 17.24 -3.29 7.14
CA GLY A 136 17.75 -4.43 6.41
C GLY A 136 19.27 -4.40 6.21
N ILE A 137 19.81 -3.23 5.86
CA ILE A 137 21.27 -3.05 5.70
C ILE A 137 21.99 -3.14 7.04
N ARG A 138 21.45 -2.56 8.08
CA ARG A 138 22.07 -2.56 9.42
C ARG A 138 22.08 -3.94 10.07
N ASN A 139 21.10 -4.77 9.73
CA ASN A 139 20.98 -6.12 10.25
C ASN A 139 21.81 -7.15 9.47
N ILE A 140 22.58 -6.73 8.43
CA ILE A 140 23.52 -7.63 7.75
C ILE A 140 24.60 -8.07 8.73
N PRO A 141 24.83 -9.39 8.94
CA PRO A 141 25.87 -9.88 9.82
C PRO A 141 27.24 -9.31 9.46
N PRO A 142 28.01 -8.77 10.44
CA PRO A 142 29.30 -8.13 10.16
C PRO A 142 30.34 -9.06 9.50
N ILE A 143 30.15 -10.39 9.61
CA ILE A 143 31.00 -11.37 8.96
C ILE A 143 31.01 -11.23 7.44
N TYR A 144 29.84 -10.97 6.81
CA TYR A 144 29.75 -10.79 5.37
C TYR A 144 30.53 -9.56 4.89
N LEU A 145 30.45 -8.46 5.64
CA LEU A 145 31.20 -7.24 5.32
C LEU A 145 32.71 -7.42 5.49
N ARG A 146 33.13 -8.15 6.53
CA ARG A 146 34.55 -8.45 6.77
C ARG A 146 35.11 -9.36 5.69
N ALA A 147 34.41 -10.44 5.36
CA ALA A 147 34.84 -11.37 4.31
C ALA A 147 34.93 -10.66 2.94
N ALA A 148 33.95 -9.84 2.59
CA ALA A 148 33.96 -9.07 1.35
C ALA A 148 35.15 -8.12 1.25
N LYS A 149 35.50 -7.43 2.36
CA LYS A 149 36.65 -6.52 2.40
C LYS A 149 37.97 -7.29 2.27
N MET A 150 38.08 -8.48 2.87
CA MET A 150 39.26 -9.36 2.72
C MET A 150 39.42 -9.83 1.27
N MET A 151 38.30 -10.06 0.54
CA MET A 151 38.33 -10.39 -0.88
C MET A 151 38.50 -9.16 -1.79
N GLY A 152 38.79 -7.98 -1.25
CA GLY A 152 39.09 -6.77 -1.99
C GLY A 152 37.87 -5.94 -2.41
N ALA A 153 36.66 -6.27 -1.96
CA ALA A 153 35.44 -5.48 -2.26
C ALA A 153 35.47 -4.13 -1.51
N ARG A 154 35.52 -3.03 -2.25
CA ARG A 154 35.52 -1.65 -1.72
C ARG A 154 34.60 -0.73 -2.53
N GLY A 155 34.15 0.38 -1.93
CA GLY A 155 33.37 1.39 -2.61
C GLY A 155 32.11 0.82 -3.29
N PRO A 156 31.78 1.24 -4.53
CA PRO A 156 30.57 0.81 -5.25
C PRO A 156 30.44 -0.71 -5.42
N ARG A 157 31.55 -1.42 -5.51
CA ARG A 157 31.58 -2.88 -5.63
C ARG A 157 31.05 -3.57 -4.36
N LEU A 158 31.41 -3.05 -3.17
CA LEU A 158 30.86 -3.55 -1.90
C LEU A 158 29.33 -3.38 -1.82
N TYR A 159 28.80 -2.26 -2.32
CA TYR A 159 27.36 -2.02 -2.34
C TYR A 159 26.64 -2.98 -3.30
N ARG A 160 27.11 -3.07 -4.54
CA ARG A 160 26.44 -3.84 -5.60
C ARG A 160 26.53 -5.35 -5.40
N GLU A 161 27.70 -5.86 -4.94
CA GLU A 161 27.96 -7.29 -4.88
C GLU A 161 27.63 -7.88 -3.50
N VAL A 162 27.56 -7.07 -2.43
CA VAL A 162 27.38 -7.58 -1.06
C VAL A 162 26.19 -6.95 -0.35
N LEU A 163 26.17 -5.61 -0.20
CA LEU A 163 25.14 -4.94 0.61
C LEU A 163 23.75 -5.07 0.04
N ILE A 164 23.56 -4.72 -1.24
CA ILE A 164 22.25 -4.77 -1.88
C ILE A 164 21.72 -6.22 -1.97
N PRO A 165 22.51 -7.22 -2.43
CA PRO A 165 22.05 -8.61 -2.41
C PRO A 165 21.72 -9.13 -1.02
N ALA A 166 22.54 -8.81 -0.01
CA ALA A 166 22.29 -9.25 1.37
C ALA A 166 21.06 -8.56 2.00
N ALA A 167 20.78 -7.29 1.63
CA ALA A 167 19.60 -6.55 2.09
C ALA A 167 18.35 -6.86 1.26
N PHE A 168 18.46 -7.59 0.14
CA PHE A 168 17.35 -7.80 -0.80
C PHE A 168 16.08 -8.37 -0.15
N PRO A 169 16.14 -9.38 0.75
CA PRO A 169 14.96 -9.85 1.46
C PRO A 169 14.27 -8.73 2.26
N ALA A 170 15.03 -7.87 2.91
CA ALA A 170 14.48 -6.74 3.67
C ALA A 170 13.88 -5.67 2.75
N ILE A 171 14.46 -5.46 1.56
CA ILE A 171 13.90 -4.56 0.54
C ILE A 171 12.53 -5.06 0.09
N ILE A 172 12.35 -6.36 -0.14
CA ILE A 172 11.06 -6.95 -0.51
C ILE A 172 10.02 -6.80 0.61
N THR A 173 10.41 -7.07 1.85
CA THR A 173 9.53 -6.85 3.01
C THR A 173 9.16 -5.36 3.14
N GLY A 174 10.13 -4.47 2.94
CA GLY A 174 9.90 -3.02 2.91
C GLY A 174 8.96 -2.59 1.79
N ALA A 175 9.10 -3.18 0.60
CA ALA A 175 8.19 -2.93 -0.53
C ALA A 175 6.75 -3.38 -0.20
N LYS A 176 6.57 -4.55 0.43
CA LYS A 176 5.27 -5.04 0.89
C LYS A 176 4.62 -4.07 1.88
N HIS A 177 5.34 -3.63 2.89
CA HIS A 177 4.85 -2.63 3.84
C HIS A 177 4.58 -1.29 3.16
N GLY A 178 5.50 -0.82 2.31
CA GLY A 178 5.34 0.40 1.53
C GLY A 178 4.09 0.39 0.65
N TRP A 179 3.78 -0.73 0.00
CA TRP A 179 2.55 -0.90 -0.76
C TRP A 179 1.30 -0.73 0.11
N ALA A 180 1.24 -1.39 1.27
CA ALA A 180 0.11 -1.28 2.17
C ALA A 180 -0.09 0.15 2.70
N PHE A 181 0.99 0.89 2.92
CA PHE A 181 0.93 2.30 3.28
C PHE A 181 0.52 3.18 2.09
N ALA A 182 1.07 2.93 0.90
CA ALA A 182 0.68 3.63 -0.33
C ALA A 182 -0.80 3.48 -0.64
N TRP A 183 -1.33 2.25 -0.52
CA TRP A 183 -2.75 1.97 -0.75
C TRP A 183 -3.66 2.79 0.16
N ARG A 184 -3.37 2.82 1.46
CA ARG A 184 -4.14 3.62 2.43
C ARG A 184 -3.99 5.12 2.19
N ALA A 185 -2.79 5.58 1.86
CA ALA A 185 -2.51 6.98 1.56
C ALA A 185 -3.22 7.45 0.28
N LEU A 186 -3.25 6.59 -0.76
CA LEU A 186 -3.98 6.86 -1.99
C LEU A 186 -5.48 7.05 -1.72
N MET A 187 -6.08 6.14 -0.96
CA MET A 187 -7.50 6.25 -0.62
C MET A 187 -7.78 7.54 0.16
N ALA A 188 -6.94 7.88 1.14
CA ALA A 188 -7.06 9.15 1.87
C ALA A 188 -6.94 10.37 0.94
N GLY A 189 -6.00 10.35 -0.01
CA GLY A 189 -5.83 11.40 -1.00
C GLY A 189 -7.03 11.52 -1.96
N GLU A 190 -7.55 10.40 -2.45
CA GLU A 190 -8.70 10.38 -3.37
C GLU A 190 -10.02 10.79 -2.69
N LEU A 191 -10.23 10.41 -1.41
CA LEU A 191 -11.44 10.75 -0.67
C LEU A 191 -11.62 12.27 -0.47
N LEU A 192 -10.53 13.00 -0.30
CA LEU A 192 -10.55 14.42 0.06
C LEU A 192 -10.15 15.35 -1.08
N SER A 193 -9.65 14.80 -2.18
CA SER A 193 -9.26 15.58 -3.36
C SER A 193 -10.40 15.64 -4.36
N VAL A 194 -10.92 16.84 -4.61
CA VAL A 194 -11.81 17.10 -5.73
C VAL A 194 -10.94 17.31 -6.98
N SER A 195 -10.47 16.23 -7.56
CA SER A 195 -9.77 16.31 -8.85
C SER A 195 -10.80 16.56 -9.97
N THR A 196 -10.46 17.48 -10.87
CA THR A 196 -11.24 17.75 -12.10
C THR A 196 -11.03 16.67 -13.17
N GLY A 197 -10.22 15.66 -12.88
CA GLY A 197 -9.93 14.53 -13.76
C GLY A 197 -10.89 13.36 -13.63
N ALA A 198 -10.52 12.23 -14.19
CA ALA A 198 -11.28 10.99 -14.08
C ALA A 198 -11.30 10.45 -12.65
N LEU A 199 -12.47 9.98 -12.20
CA LEU A 199 -12.71 9.55 -10.84
C LEU A 199 -12.00 8.22 -10.53
N GLY A 200 -11.20 8.20 -9.44
CA GLY A 200 -10.70 6.97 -8.84
C GLY A 200 -11.70 6.31 -7.89
N LEU A 201 -11.30 5.20 -7.29
CA LEU A 201 -12.14 4.43 -6.35
C LEU A 201 -12.52 5.25 -5.11
N GLY A 202 -11.58 5.99 -4.51
CA GLY A 202 -11.87 6.83 -3.34
C GLY A 202 -12.86 7.95 -3.66
N GLN A 203 -12.73 8.59 -4.83
CA GLN A 203 -13.66 9.61 -5.29
C GLN A 203 -15.03 9.03 -5.63
N THR A 204 -15.07 7.81 -6.23
CA THR A 204 -16.33 7.10 -6.49
C THR A 204 -17.04 6.73 -5.20
N LEU A 205 -16.29 6.31 -4.17
CA LEU A 205 -16.83 6.06 -2.83
C LEU A 205 -17.46 7.32 -2.23
N MET A 206 -16.73 8.46 -2.31
CA MET A 206 -17.24 9.74 -1.79
C MET A 206 -18.49 10.20 -2.51
N ARG A 207 -18.52 10.05 -3.84
CA ARG A 207 -19.71 10.36 -4.64
C ARG A 207 -20.91 9.50 -4.24
N GLY A 208 -20.72 8.18 -4.00
CA GLY A 208 -21.79 7.31 -3.51
C GLY A 208 -22.35 7.79 -2.17
N ARG A 209 -21.47 8.20 -1.25
CA ARG A 209 -21.85 8.79 0.03
C ARG A 209 -22.66 10.08 -0.15
N ASP A 210 -22.21 10.99 -1.00
CA ASP A 210 -22.84 12.30 -1.21
C ASP A 210 -24.21 12.17 -1.88
N LEU A 211 -24.39 11.11 -2.69
CA LEU A 211 -25.68 10.75 -3.32
C LEU A 211 -26.55 9.86 -2.42
N ASN A 212 -26.11 9.53 -1.20
CA ASN A 212 -26.75 8.57 -0.29
C ASN A 212 -26.91 7.16 -0.88
N ASP A 213 -26.09 6.78 -1.86
CA ASP A 213 -26.05 5.42 -2.42
C ASP A 213 -25.06 4.55 -1.64
N MET A 214 -25.51 4.02 -0.51
CA MET A 214 -24.68 3.16 0.32
C MET A 214 -24.36 1.81 -0.32
N SER A 215 -25.17 1.36 -1.30
CA SER A 215 -24.87 0.15 -2.07
C SER A 215 -23.63 0.35 -2.93
N GLN A 216 -23.48 1.51 -3.59
CA GLN A 216 -22.29 1.88 -4.34
C GLN A 216 -21.07 2.02 -3.39
N VAL A 217 -21.25 2.65 -2.23
CA VAL A 217 -20.17 2.79 -1.22
C VAL A 217 -19.62 1.43 -0.81
N LEU A 218 -20.50 0.49 -0.41
CA LEU A 218 -20.09 -0.85 0.01
C LEU A 218 -19.53 -1.68 -1.17
N ALA A 219 -20.03 -1.48 -2.38
CA ALA A 219 -19.49 -2.10 -3.58
C ALA A 219 -18.03 -1.66 -3.82
N VAL A 220 -17.74 -0.36 -3.75
CA VAL A 220 -16.37 0.16 -3.85
C VAL A 220 -15.49 -0.36 -2.72
N MET A 221 -15.98 -0.37 -1.46
CA MET A 221 -15.24 -0.93 -0.32
C MET A 221 -14.89 -2.41 -0.55
N THR A 222 -15.79 -3.18 -1.14
CA THR A 222 -15.54 -4.58 -1.49
C THR A 222 -14.40 -4.70 -2.51
N ILE A 223 -14.39 -3.86 -3.56
CA ILE A 223 -13.30 -3.81 -4.53
C ILE A 223 -11.98 -3.45 -3.86
N LEU A 224 -11.98 -2.46 -2.95
CA LEU A 224 -10.78 -2.05 -2.22
C LEU A 224 -10.18 -3.21 -1.39
N ILE A 225 -11.03 -3.98 -0.72
CA ILE A 225 -10.61 -5.17 0.05
C ILE A 225 -10.05 -6.25 -0.88
N VAL A 226 -10.74 -6.53 -1.98
CA VAL A 226 -10.31 -7.55 -2.96
C VAL A 226 -8.95 -7.19 -3.55
N ILE A 227 -8.74 -5.94 -3.97
CA ILE A 227 -7.45 -5.48 -4.50
C ILE A 227 -6.36 -5.63 -3.45
N GLY A 228 -6.61 -5.23 -2.20
CA GLY A 228 -5.65 -5.37 -1.11
C GLY A 228 -5.23 -6.83 -0.87
N VAL A 229 -6.21 -7.74 -0.81
CA VAL A 229 -5.96 -9.18 -0.60
C VAL A 229 -5.24 -9.80 -1.81
N VAL A 230 -5.66 -9.45 -3.02
CA VAL A 230 -5.04 -9.95 -4.27
C VAL A 230 -3.58 -9.49 -4.35
N ALA A 231 -3.31 -8.22 -4.11
CA ALA A 231 -1.95 -7.69 -4.13
C ALA A 231 -1.06 -8.36 -3.07
N ASP A 232 -1.56 -8.53 -1.83
CA ASP A 232 -0.79 -9.18 -0.77
C ASP A 232 -0.50 -10.65 -1.10
N ARG A 233 -1.52 -11.43 -1.47
CA ARG A 233 -1.37 -12.88 -1.67
C ARG A 233 -0.72 -13.27 -2.99
N LEU A 234 -1.09 -12.61 -4.10
CA LEU A 234 -0.64 -13.00 -5.43
C LEU A 234 0.67 -12.33 -5.85
N ILE A 235 1.01 -11.17 -5.29
CA ILE A 235 2.23 -10.48 -5.64
C ILE A 235 3.25 -10.62 -4.51
N PHE A 236 2.98 -10.01 -3.35
CA PHE A 236 3.99 -9.89 -2.31
C PHE A 236 4.34 -11.21 -1.63
N THR A 237 3.35 -12.02 -1.25
CA THR A 237 3.63 -13.31 -0.59
C THR A 237 4.41 -14.24 -1.52
N GLN A 238 4.05 -14.29 -2.81
CA GLN A 238 4.77 -15.14 -3.77
C GLN A 238 6.21 -14.66 -4.01
N VAL A 239 6.43 -13.34 -4.10
CA VAL A 239 7.78 -12.77 -4.26
C VAL A 239 8.60 -13.02 -3.00
N GLU A 240 8.02 -12.77 -1.82
CA GLU A 240 8.67 -13.00 -0.53
C GLU A 240 9.08 -14.47 -0.37
N ASP A 241 8.18 -15.42 -0.65
CA ASP A 241 8.47 -16.86 -0.54
C ASP A 241 9.58 -17.30 -1.52
N ARG A 242 9.56 -16.80 -2.77
CA ARG A 242 10.63 -17.09 -3.74
C ARG A 242 11.98 -16.56 -3.27
N VAL A 243 12.01 -15.35 -2.74
CA VAL A 243 13.22 -14.73 -2.21
C VAL A 243 13.72 -15.53 -1.00
N ARG A 244 12.85 -15.82 -0.02
CA ARG A 244 13.22 -16.59 1.18
C ARG A 244 13.78 -17.97 0.83
N ARG A 245 13.16 -18.69 -0.10
CA ARG A 245 13.66 -19.99 -0.59
C ARG A 245 15.04 -19.85 -1.24
N ARG A 246 15.26 -18.83 -2.07
CA ARG A 246 16.52 -18.61 -2.78
C ARG A 246 17.67 -18.22 -1.83
N TRP A 247 17.35 -17.55 -0.74
CA TRP A 247 18.32 -17.12 0.29
C TRP A 247 18.48 -18.12 1.44
N GLY A 248 17.87 -19.31 1.36
CA GLY A 248 17.97 -20.32 2.42
C GLY A 248 17.29 -19.92 3.74
N LEU A 249 16.36 -18.96 3.71
CA LEU A 249 15.62 -18.45 4.85
C LEU A 249 14.23 -19.11 5.01
N ALA A 250 13.90 -20.08 4.17
CA ALA A 250 12.67 -20.85 4.30
C ALA A 250 12.81 -21.84 5.46
N ASN A 251 11.91 -21.76 6.45
CA ASN A 251 11.78 -22.85 7.43
C ASN A 251 11.38 -24.13 6.70
N PRO A 252 11.93 -25.29 7.08
CA PRO A 252 11.56 -26.61 6.53
C PRO A 252 10.08 -26.94 6.78
#